data_ebccf10123431d70bbe9ea755e4e94ac
#
_entry.id   ebccf10123431d70bbe9ea755e4e94ac
#
_cell.length_a   1.000
_cell.length_b   1.000
_cell.length_c   1.000
_cell.angle_alpha   90.00
_cell.angle_beta   90.00
_cell.angle_gamma   90.00
#
_symmetry.space_group_name_H-M   'P 1'
#
loop_
_entity.id
_entity.type
_entity.pdbx_description
1 polymer ?
#
loop_
_entity_poly.entity_id
_entity_poly.type
_entity_poly.pdbx_seq_one_letter_code
_entity_poly.pdbx_strand_id
1 'polypeptide(L)'
;MIIKLISQPATFRHPRGWSSQHSLKRKWRSYEIEQYFYTHYAPLFAGHGNLAKLITSDAQNNESETHLALVLSDLNAAGFEYRHQQLSADACKPVLAWLAAFHARFIHQAPDGLWQQGSYWHLATRPDEFSKMAEGPLKQFGPAFDKTLQQCPYRTLIHGDAKVANFCFSADGQAVAAVDFQYVGGGIGVQDVAYFLGSVLSEQDLLNHTEDCLDYYFRELHSALSKQLAPEECEAVCNSWRQLYCVANADFHRFLAGWSPEHFKINRMLQQQTEQAIALVSA
;
A
#
# COMPACT_ATOMS: atom_id res chain seq x y z
N MET A 1 -17.81 -16.33 6.79
CA MET A 1 -18.27 -15.38 5.78
C MET A 1 -18.26 -13.98 6.38
N ILE A 2 -17.72 -13.00 5.68
CA ILE A 2 -17.67 -11.59 6.08
C ILE A 2 -18.52 -10.79 5.08
N ILE A 3 -19.42 -9.95 5.59
CA ILE A 3 -20.28 -9.10 4.76
C ILE A 3 -19.89 -7.64 5.02
N LYS A 4 -19.51 -6.94 3.98
CA LYS A 4 -19.19 -5.51 3.98
C LYS A 4 -20.34 -4.79 3.27
N LEU A 5 -21.20 -4.13 4.04
CA LEU A 5 -22.32 -3.33 3.52
C LEU A 5 -21.92 -1.87 3.58
N ILE A 6 -22.02 -1.20 2.45
CA ILE A 6 -21.62 0.19 2.30
C ILE A 6 -22.78 0.96 1.71
N SER A 7 -23.24 1.99 2.44
CA SER A 7 -24.28 2.90 1.99
C SER A 7 -23.69 4.29 1.84
N GLN A 8 -24.04 4.98 0.78
CA GLN A 8 -23.61 6.36 0.61
C GLN A 8 -24.50 7.26 1.49
N PRO A 9 -23.94 7.92 2.52
CA PRO A 9 -24.74 8.77 3.38
C PRO A 9 -25.15 10.04 2.64
N ALA A 10 -26.41 10.46 2.80
CA ALA A 10 -26.92 11.72 2.23
C ALA A 10 -26.19 12.95 2.79
N THR A 11 -25.68 12.88 4.02
CA THR A 11 -24.84 13.91 4.65
C THR A 11 -23.75 13.24 5.48
N PHE A 12 -22.52 13.66 5.32
CA PHE A 12 -21.37 13.10 6.05
C PHE A 12 -20.62 14.16 6.82
N ARG A 13 -20.48 13.98 8.13
CA ARG A 13 -19.53 14.74 8.97
C ARG A 13 -18.46 13.79 9.47
N HIS A 14 -17.24 13.92 8.94
CA HIS A 14 -16.10 13.13 9.42
C HIS A 14 -15.53 13.75 10.70
N PRO A 15 -15.29 12.98 11.79
CA PRO A 15 -14.77 13.51 13.06
C PRO A 15 -13.43 14.26 12.95
N ARG A 16 -12.64 14.00 11.91
CA ARG A 16 -11.35 14.62 11.63
C ARG A 16 -11.38 15.65 10.50
N GLY A 17 -12.54 16.23 10.18
CA GLY A 17 -12.68 17.32 9.20
C GLY A 17 -12.60 16.91 7.71
N TRP A 18 -12.62 15.63 7.37
CA TRP A 18 -12.60 15.14 5.98
C TRP A 18 -14.00 15.12 5.37
N SER A 19 -14.67 16.27 5.41
CA SER A 19 -16.05 16.42 4.95
C SER A 19 -16.18 17.11 3.59
N SER A 20 -15.07 17.30 2.85
CA SER A 20 -15.15 17.84 1.50
C SER A 20 -15.84 16.87 0.53
N GLN A 21 -16.54 17.39 -0.48
CA GLN A 21 -17.12 16.56 -1.55
C GLN A 21 -16.07 15.68 -2.23
N HIS A 22 -14.84 16.18 -2.36
CA HIS A 22 -13.70 15.43 -2.90
C HIS A 22 -13.38 14.20 -2.03
N SER A 23 -13.37 14.37 -0.71
CA SER A 23 -13.10 13.29 0.24
C SER A 23 -14.19 12.20 0.20
N LEU A 24 -15.47 12.59 0.04
CA LEU A 24 -16.58 11.66 -0.08
C LEU A 24 -16.51 10.85 -1.38
N LYS A 25 -16.28 11.52 -2.51
CA LYS A 25 -16.14 10.86 -3.81
C LYS A 25 -14.97 9.87 -3.81
N ARG A 26 -13.81 10.26 -3.24
CA ARG A 26 -12.67 9.37 -3.07
C ARG A 26 -12.99 8.16 -2.21
N LYS A 27 -13.69 8.36 -1.08
CA LYS A 27 -14.08 7.27 -0.19
C LYS A 27 -15.03 6.30 -0.88
N TRP A 28 -16.03 6.81 -1.61
CA TRP A 28 -16.92 5.96 -2.39
C TRP A 28 -16.13 5.18 -3.46
N ARG A 29 -15.29 5.87 -4.23
CA ARG A 29 -14.45 5.25 -5.23
C ARG A 29 -13.56 4.15 -4.66
N SER A 30 -13.08 4.30 -3.42
CA SER A 30 -12.24 3.27 -2.80
C SER A 30 -12.99 1.95 -2.57
N TYR A 31 -14.28 1.97 -2.33
CA TYR A 31 -15.11 0.77 -2.20
C TYR A 31 -15.39 0.10 -3.56
N GLU A 32 -15.63 0.90 -4.61
CA GLU A 32 -15.75 0.38 -5.98
C GLU A 32 -14.45 -0.29 -6.44
N ILE A 33 -13.30 0.30 -6.11
CA ILE A 33 -11.97 -0.26 -6.38
C ILE A 33 -11.80 -1.60 -5.68
N GLU A 34 -12.15 -1.71 -4.41
CA GLU A 34 -12.05 -2.96 -3.66
C GLU A 34 -12.93 -4.06 -4.29
N GLN A 35 -14.18 -3.73 -4.66
CA GLN A 35 -15.07 -4.66 -5.37
C GLN A 35 -14.47 -5.09 -6.70
N TYR A 36 -13.96 -4.14 -7.48
CA TYR A 36 -13.36 -4.41 -8.78
C TYR A 36 -12.13 -5.30 -8.66
N PHE A 37 -11.26 -5.05 -7.67
CA PHE A 37 -10.10 -5.87 -7.39
C PHE A 37 -10.49 -7.32 -7.08
N TYR A 38 -11.44 -7.54 -6.16
CA TYR A 38 -11.86 -8.89 -5.81
C TYR A 38 -12.53 -9.63 -6.98
N THR A 39 -13.18 -8.90 -7.88
CA THR A 39 -13.84 -9.49 -9.05
C THR A 39 -12.84 -9.86 -10.16
N HIS A 40 -11.87 -8.99 -10.44
CA HIS A 40 -11.05 -9.10 -11.66
C HIS A 40 -9.58 -9.47 -11.39
N TYR A 41 -9.00 -9.07 -10.28
CA TYR A 41 -7.57 -9.24 -10.00
C TYR A 41 -7.27 -10.31 -8.95
N ALA A 42 -8.07 -10.42 -7.90
CA ALA A 42 -7.86 -11.43 -6.87
C ALA A 42 -7.83 -12.88 -7.42
N PRO A 43 -8.67 -13.26 -8.41
CA PRO A 43 -8.56 -14.57 -9.04
C PRO A 43 -7.23 -14.82 -9.75
N LEU A 44 -6.60 -13.75 -10.29
CA LEU A 44 -5.30 -13.84 -10.96
C LEU A 44 -4.14 -14.07 -9.97
N PHE A 45 -4.33 -13.76 -8.71
CA PHE A 45 -3.36 -13.97 -7.63
C PHE A 45 -3.51 -15.35 -6.96
N ALA A 46 -4.51 -16.12 -7.31
CA ALA A 46 -4.73 -17.46 -6.75
C ALA A 46 -3.50 -18.36 -6.97
N GLY A 47 -3.03 -19.01 -5.90
CA GLY A 47 -1.83 -19.85 -5.91
C GLY A 47 -0.51 -19.10 -5.69
N HIS A 48 -0.52 -17.77 -5.63
CA HIS A 48 0.66 -16.94 -5.36
C HIS A 48 0.70 -16.43 -3.90
N GLY A 49 -0.46 -16.26 -3.28
CA GLY A 49 -0.61 -15.83 -1.90
C GLY A 49 -2.06 -15.96 -1.44
N ASN A 50 -2.28 -15.74 -0.13
CA ASN A 50 -3.60 -15.90 0.46
C ASN A 50 -4.36 -14.59 0.45
N LEU A 51 -5.62 -14.68 0.04
CA LEU A 51 -6.63 -13.61 0.03
C LEU A 51 -7.96 -14.15 0.48
N ALA A 52 -8.84 -13.28 0.97
CA ALA A 52 -10.25 -13.61 1.07
C ALA A 52 -10.81 -13.87 -0.35
N LYS A 53 -11.68 -14.88 -0.48
CA LYS A 53 -12.33 -15.20 -1.75
C LYS A 53 -13.63 -14.43 -1.85
N LEU A 54 -13.89 -13.83 -3.01
CA LEU A 54 -15.19 -13.23 -3.30
C LEU A 54 -16.23 -14.35 -3.41
N ILE A 55 -17.29 -14.25 -2.61
CA ILE A 55 -18.45 -15.14 -2.67
C ILE A 55 -19.50 -14.54 -3.60
N THR A 56 -19.85 -13.27 -3.36
CA THR A 56 -20.73 -12.48 -4.22
C THR A 56 -20.51 -10.99 -3.95
N SER A 57 -20.89 -10.19 -4.92
CA SER A 57 -20.98 -8.74 -4.76
C SER A 57 -22.23 -8.22 -5.46
N ASP A 58 -22.81 -7.16 -4.91
CA ASP A 58 -23.96 -6.48 -5.48
C ASP A 58 -23.72 -4.97 -5.40
N ALA A 59 -24.11 -4.25 -6.44
CA ALA A 59 -24.08 -2.80 -6.48
C ALA A 59 -25.43 -2.32 -6.99
N GLN A 60 -26.23 -1.71 -6.11
CA GLN A 60 -27.53 -1.17 -6.45
C GLN A 60 -27.45 0.36 -6.47
N ASN A 61 -27.75 0.93 -7.63
CA ASN A 61 -27.91 2.36 -7.82
C ASN A 61 -29.40 2.66 -7.99
N ASN A 62 -30.06 3.07 -6.91
CA ASN A 62 -31.42 3.60 -6.95
C ASN A 62 -31.36 5.14 -6.98
N GLU A 63 -32.40 5.81 -7.47
CA GLU A 63 -32.44 7.29 -7.59
C GLU A 63 -32.18 8.04 -6.26
N SER A 64 -32.36 7.38 -5.11
CA SER A 64 -32.17 7.98 -3.77
C SER A 64 -30.99 7.44 -2.97
N GLU A 65 -30.49 6.24 -3.25
CA GLU A 65 -29.45 5.61 -2.45
C GLU A 65 -28.58 4.65 -3.30
N THR A 66 -27.28 4.76 -3.14
CA THR A 66 -26.32 3.81 -3.72
C THR A 66 -25.81 2.89 -2.62
N HIS A 67 -25.99 1.60 -2.83
CA HIS A 67 -25.48 0.57 -1.92
C HIS A 67 -24.49 -0.33 -2.66
N LEU A 68 -23.45 -0.72 -1.94
CA LEU A 68 -22.50 -1.72 -2.40
C LEU A 68 -22.38 -2.80 -1.32
N ALA A 69 -22.57 -4.04 -1.71
CA ALA A 69 -22.37 -5.21 -0.86
C ALA A 69 -21.21 -6.04 -1.37
N LEU A 70 -20.28 -6.38 -0.49
CA LEU A 70 -19.17 -7.26 -0.78
C LEU A 70 -19.18 -8.41 0.24
N VAL A 71 -19.36 -9.63 -0.24
CA VAL A 71 -19.39 -10.83 0.58
C VAL A 71 -18.13 -11.66 0.32
N LEU A 72 -17.31 -11.80 1.34
CA LEU A 72 -16.00 -12.45 1.28
C LEU A 72 -15.98 -13.69 2.17
N SER A 73 -15.09 -14.63 1.84
CA SER A 73 -14.77 -15.75 2.74
C SER A 73 -14.18 -15.24 4.05
N ASP A 74 -14.41 -15.96 5.12
CA ASP A 74 -13.86 -15.66 6.43
C ASP A 74 -12.44 -16.20 6.55
N LEU A 75 -11.47 -15.30 6.67
CA LEU A 75 -10.06 -15.65 6.83
C LEU A 75 -9.78 -16.33 8.17
N ASN A 76 -10.54 -16.02 9.23
CA ASN A 76 -10.39 -16.71 10.50
C ASN A 76 -10.74 -18.22 10.32
N ALA A 77 -11.86 -18.50 9.65
CA ALA A 77 -12.24 -19.88 9.34
C ALA A 77 -11.25 -20.58 8.36
N ALA A 78 -10.45 -19.81 7.63
CA ALA A 78 -9.39 -20.30 6.77
C ALA A 78 -8.03 -20.45 7.45
N GLY A 79 -7.95 -20.24 8.79
CA GLY A 79 -6.73 -20.42 9.57
C GLY A 79 -5.87 -19.16 9.73
N PHE A 80 -6.39 -17.97 9.37
CA PHE A 80 -5.71 -16.68 9.51
C PHE A 80 -6.39 -15.81 10.57
N GLU A 81 -6.43 -16.27 11.80
CA GLU A 81 -7.21 -15.65 12.87
C GLU A 81 -6.44 -14.61 13.70
N TYR A 82 -5.11 -14.53 13.55
CA TYR A 82 -4.27 -13.64 14.34
C TYR A 82 -4.06 -12.27 13.69
N ARG A 83 -3.98 -11.25 14.54
CA ARG A 83 -3.75 -9.85 14.16
C ARG A 83 -2.69 -9.27 15.07
N HIS A 84 -1.75 -8.51 14.51
CA HIS A 84 -0.65 -7.90 15.24
C HIS A 84 -0.67 -6.39 15.11
N GLN A 85 -0.13 -5.70 16.10
CA GLN A 85 0.11 -4.25 16.06
C GLN A 85 1.60 -3.95 15.90
N GLN A 86 2.45 -4.85 16.38
CA GLN A 86 3.90 -4.79 16.29
C GLN A 86 4.44 -6.19 15.96
N LEU A 87 5.55 -6.24 15.26
CA LEU A 87 6.29 -7.46 14.93
C LEU A 87 7.77 -7.22 15.15
N SER A 88 8.54 -8.27 15.38
CA SER A 88 10.00 -8.23 15.21
C SER A 88 10.34 -8.23 13.71
N ALA A 89 11.57 -7.87 13.38
CA ALA A 89 12.05 -7.91 11.99
C ALA A 89 11.89 -9.30 11.34
N ASP A 90 12.18 -10.36 12.09
CA ASP A 90 11.97 -11.74 11.60
C ASP A 90 10.49 -12.07 11.37
N ALA A 91 9.61 -11.61 12.23
CA ALA A 91 8.17 -11.83 12.08
C ALA A 91 7.54 -11.00 10.94
N CYS A 92 8.27 -10.03 10.36
CA CYS A 92 7.86 -9.31 9.15
C CYS A 92 8.00 -10.15 7.86
N LYS A 93 8.87 -11.17 7.86
CA LYS A 93 9.20 -11.96 6.67
C LYS A 93 8.00 -12.54 5.93
N PRO A 94 6.99 -13.14 6.57
CA PRO A 94 5.81 -13.65 5.85
C PRO A 94 5.03 -12.58 5.09
N VAL A 95 4.94 -11.35 5.65
CA VAL A 95 4.30 -10.23 4.95
C VAL A 95 5.16 -9.74 3.79
N LEU A 96 6.47 -9.63 3.98
CA LEU A 96 7.40 -9.23 2.92
C LEU A 96 7.40 -10.24 1.76
N ALA A 97 7.33 -11.56 2.05
CA ALA A 97 7.20 -12.59 1.04
C ALA A 97 5.86 -12.51 0.30
N TRP A 98 4.76 -12.23 1.02
CA TRP A 98 3.45 -12.02 0.41
C TRP A 98 3.45 -10.79 -0.52
N LEU A 99 4.02 -9.67 -0.08
CA LEU A 99 4.16 -8.45 -0.88
C LEU A 99 5.03 -8.72 -2.12
N ALA A 100 6.15 -9.41 -1.97
CA ALA A 100 7.01 -9.78 -3.09
C ALA A 100 6.27 -10.62 -4.14
N ALA A 101 5.50 -11.62 -3.70
CA ALA A 101 4.69 -12.45 -4.59
C ALA A 101 3.59 -11.63 -5.30
N PHE A 102 2.93 -10.70 -4.58
CA PHE A 102 1.92 -9.81 -5.13
C PHE A 102 2.51 -8.88 -6.20
N HIS A 103 3.59 -8.21 -5.88
CA HIS A 103 4.25 -7.29 -6.80
C HIS A 103 4.83 -8.00 -8.02
N ALA A 104 5.41 -9.19 -7.85
CA ALA A 104 5.90 -9.99 -8.97
C ALA A 104 4.75 -10.46 -9.86
N ARG A 105 3.63 -10.93 -9.29
CA ARG A 105 2.49 -11.41 -10.08
C ARG A 105 1.91 -10.35 -11.00
N PHE A 106 1.92 -9.10 -10.55
CA PHE A 106 1.32 -7.97 -11.27
C PHE A 106 2.35 -7.04 -11.92
N ILE A 107 3.62 -7.47 -12.04
CA ILE A 107 4.64 -6.67 -12.73
C ILE A 107 4.17 -6.34 -14.16
N HIS A 108 4.33 -5.09 -14.59
CA HIS A 108 3.87 -4.53 -15.86
C HIS A 108 2.34 -4.57 -16.09
N GLN A 109 1.55 -4.99 -15.10
CA GLN A 109 0.10 -4.98 -15.22
C GLN A 109 -0.43 -3.54 -15.16
N ALA A 110 -1.16 -3.13 -16.17
CA ALA A 110 -1.91 -1.88 -16.15
C ALA A 110 -2.99 -1.91 -15.06
N PRO A 111 -3.19 -0.83 -14.30
CA PRO A 111 -4.18 -0.75 -13.22
C PRO A 111 -5.58 -0.45 -13.75
N ASP A 112 -6.04 -1.19 -14.78
CA ASP A 112 -7.34 -0.98 -15.40
C ASP A 112 -8.48 -1.20 -14.41
N GLY A 113 -9.36 -0.23 -14.27
CA GLY A 113 -10.45 -0.26 -13.29
C GLY A 113 -10.03 0.03 -11.85
N LEU A 114 -8.74 0.08 -11.53
CA LEU A 114 -8.16 0.40 -10.22
C LEU A 114 -7.73 1.87 -10.12
N TRP A 115 -7.08 2.25 -9.00
CA TRP A 115 -6.41 3.54 -8.94
C TRP A 115 -5.23 3.58 -9.91
N GLN A 116 -5.16 4.61 -10.76
CA GLN A 116 -4.03 4.78 -11.67
C GLN A 116 -2.72 4.96 -10.91
N GLN A 117 -2.79 5.61 -9.76
CA GLN A 117 -1.74 5.66 -8.75
C GLN A 117 -2.30 5.12 -7.45
N GLY A 118 -1.79 3.97 -7.01
CA GLY A 118 -2.13 3.35 -5.75
C GLY A 118 -1.67 4.19 -4.56
N SER A 119 -1.99 3.75 -3.37
CA SER A 119 -1.82 4.40 -2.08
C SER A 119 -2.86 5.49 -1.75
N TYR A 120 -3.20 5.60 -0.46
CA TYR A 120 -4.16 6.61 0.00
C TYR A 120 -3.52 7.98 0.25
N TRP A 121 -2.19 8.08 0.18
CA TRP A 121 -1.43 9.29 0.52
C TRP A 121 -0.75 9.97 -0.66
N HIS A 122 -0.84 9.44 -1.88
CA HIS A 122 -0.18 10.04 -3.04
C HIS A 122 -0.66 11.50 -3.27
N LEU A 123 0.21 12.31 -3.86
CA LEU A 123 0.04 13.77 -3.91
C LEU A 123 -1.32 14.21 -4.47
N ALA A 124 -1.77 13.60 -5.57
CA ALA A 124 -3.03 13.97 -6.22
C ALA A 124 -4.28 13.68 -5.38
N THR A 125 -4.23 12.73 -4.42
CA THR A 125 -5.35 12.45 -3.50
C THR A 125 -5.33 13.31 -2.25
N ARG A 126 -4.25 14.04 -1.99
CA ARG A 126 -4.01 14.80 -0.75
C ARG A 126 -3.60 16.26 -0.97
N PRO A 127 -4.30 17.00 -1.86
CA PRO A 127 -3.95 18.40 -2.13
C PRO A 127 -4.12 19.30 -0.90
N ASP A 128 -5.14 19.04 -0.07
CA ASP A 128 -5.42 19.83 1.13
C ASP A 128 -4.33 19.67 2.19
N GLU A 129 -3.86 18.43 2.41
CA GLU A 129 -2.76 18.11 3.31
C GLU A 129 -1.46 18.75 2.82
N PHE A 130 -1.18 18.66 1.52
CA PHE A 130 0.01 19.26 0.91
C PHE A 130 0.00 20.79 1.05
N SER A 131 -1.14 21.43 0.83
CA SER A 131 -1.26 22.89 0.98
C SER A 131 -0.98 23.39 2.39
N LYS A 132 -1.35 22.59 3.40
CA LYS A 132 -1.18 22.91 4.84
C LYS A 132 0.23 22.66 5.38
N MET A 133 1.08 21.98 4.61
CA MET A 133 2.46 21.74 5.06
C MET A 133 3.20 23.04 5.31
N ALA A 134 4.06 23.03 6.34
CA ALA A 134 5.05 24.10 6.53
C ALA A 134 5.99 24.19 5.33
N GLU A 135 6.43 25.41 5.01
CA GLU A 135 7.44 25.63 3.98
C GLU A 135 8.78 25.01 4.39
N GLY A 136 9.46 24.39 3.44
CA GLY A 136 10.73 23.72 3.67
C GLY A 136 11.07 22.69 2.61
N PRO A 137 12.24 22.02 2.70
CA PRO A 137 12.71 21.09 1.67
C PRO A 137 11.72 19.97 1.38
N LEU A 138 11.08 19.36 2.39
CA LEU A 138 10.12 18.28 2.21
C LEU A 138 8.91 18.70 1.34
N LYS A 139 8.39 19.92 1.53
CA LYS A 139 7.32 20.47 0.69
C LYS A 139 7.83 20.82 -0.70
N GLN A 140 9.00 21.46 -0.78
CA GLN A 140 9.62 21.86 -2.04
C GLN A 140 9.87 20.66 -2.97
N PHE A 141 10.40 19.56 -2.44
CA PHE A 141 10.71 18.35 -3.20
C PHE A 141 9.52 17.36 -3.32
N GLY A 142 8.42 17.58 -2.63
CA GLY A 142 7.23 16.71 -2.66
C GLY A 142 6.75 16.36 -4.08
N PRO A 143 6.61 17.33 -5.01
CA PRO A 143 6.25 17.02 -6.41
C PRO A 143 7.31 16.21 -7.14
N ALA A 144 8.59 16.38 -6.81
CA ALA A 144 9.68 15.58 -7.40
C ALA A 144 9.64 14.13 -6.93
N PHE A 145 9.35 13.87 -5.66
CA PHE A 145 9.17 12.51 -5.14
C PHE A 145 8.04 11.79 -5.86
N ASP A 146 6.87 12.40 -5.93
CA ASP A 146 5.69 11.84 -6.61
C ASP A 146 6.01 11.55 -8.10
N LYS A 147 6.63 12.50 -8.80
CA LYS A 147 7.04 12.34 -10.21
C LYS A 147 8.03 11.20 -10.38
N THR A 148 9.05 11.09 -9.52
CA THR A 148 10.10 10.05 -9.60
C THR A 148 9.49 8.66 -9.42
N LEU A 149 8.58 8.47 -8.46
CA LEU A 149 7.86 7.21 -8.26
C LEU A 149 6.99 6.86 -9.48
N GLN A 150 6.30 7.84 -10.06
CA GLN A 150 5.45 7.62 -11.24
C GLN A 150 6.25 7.31 -12.51
N GLN A 151 7.44 7.87 -12.66
CA GLN A 151 8.30 7.70 -13.85
C GLN A 151 9.16 6.43 -13.80
N CYS A 152 9.13 5.66 -12.73
CA CYS A 152 9.82 4.37 -12.69
C CYS A 152 9.29 3.47 -13.82
N PRO A 153 10.17 2.95 -14.71
CA PRO A 153 9.73 2.13 -15.85
C PRO A 153 9.17 0.78 -15.42
N TYR A 154 9.58 0.28 -14.24
CA TYR A 154 9.15 -0.99 -13.71
C TYR A 154 7.99 -0.78 -12.74
N ARG A 155 6.77 -0.88 -13.25
CA ARG A 155 5.55 -0.67 -12.46
C ARG A 155 4.81 -1.98 -12.23
N THR A 156 4.10 -2.02 -11.13
CA THR A 156 3.24 -3.14 -10.72
C THR A 156 1.94 -2.62 -10.12
N LEU A 157 1.06 -3.50 -9.69
CA LEU A 157 0.02 -3.16 -8.73
C LEU A 157 0.60 -3.18 -7.33
N ILE A 158 0.25 -2.19 -6.52
CA ILE A 158 0.54 -2.13 -5.09
C ILE A 158 -0.76 -2.24 -4.30
N HIS A 159 -0.69 -2.78 -3.07
CA HIS A 159 -1.83 -2.84 -2.14
C HIS A 159 -2.33 -1.43 -1.80
N GLY A 160 -1.42 -0.48 -1.63
CA GLY A 160 -1.69 0.93 -1.41
C GLY A 160 -2.12 1.31 0.02
N ASP A 161 -2.35 0.33 0.89
CA ASP A 161 -2.57 0.50 2.35
C ASP A 161 -1.98 -0.70 3.11
N ALA A 162 -0.76 -1.10 2.79
CA ALA A 162 -0.07 -2.28 3.31
C ALA A 162 0.40 -2.13 4.77
N LYS A 163 -0.43 -1.59 5.67
CA LYS A 163 -0.14 -1.57 7.11
C LYS A 163 -0.37 -2.94 7.73
N VAL A 164 0.31 -3.23 8.84
CA VAL A 164 0.20 -4.51 9.55
C VAL A 164 -1.24 -4.90 9.89
N ALA A 165 -2.11 -3.92 10.18
CA ALA A 165 -3.53 -4.17 10.48
C ALA A 165 -4.33 -4.77 9.31
N ASN A 166 -3.81 -4.68 8.07
CA ASN A 166 -4.42 -5.24 6.88
C ASN A 166 -3.87 -6.64 6.52
N PHE A 167 -3.11 -7.25 7.44
CA PHE A 167 -2.63 -8.63 7.32
C PHE A 167 -3.18 -9.51 8.44
N CYS A 168 -3.62 -10.69 8.05
CA CYS A 168 -4.14 -11.74 8.91
C CYS A 168 -3.12 -12.87 8.92
N PHE A 169 -2.76 -13.39 10.10
CA PHE A 169 -1.68 -14.35 10.26
C PHE A 169 -2.22 -15.72 10.65
N SER A 170 -1.53 -16.78 10.18
CA SER A 170 -1.72 -18.14 10.67
C SER A 170 -1.25 -18.29 12.12
N ALA A 171 -1.65 -19.38 12.79
CA ALA A 171 -1.32 -19.64 14.20
C ALA A 171 0.19 -19.74 14.46
N ASP A 172 0.95 -20.25 13.50
CA ASP A 172 2.42 -20.36 13.56
C ASP A 172 3.13 -19.09 13.08
N GLY A 173 2.37 -18.08 12.59
CA GLY A 173 2.90 -16.84 12.05
C GLY A 173 3.66 -16.98 10.72
N GLN A 174 3.67 -18.19 10.10
CA GLN A 174 4.46 -18.44 8.89
C GLN A 174 3.71 -18.10 7.59
N ALA A 175 2.40 -17.94 7.66
CA ALA A 175 1.58 -17.55 6.52
C ALA A 175 0.72 -16.33 6.84
N VAL A 176 0.46 -15.51 5.83
CA VAL A 176 -0.38 -14.33 5.94
C VAL A 176 -1.37 -14.27 4.80
N ALA A 177 -2.50 -13.60 5.06
CA ALA A 177 -3.49 -13.21 4.07
C ALA A 177 -3.75 -11.71 4.17
N ALA A 178 -3.84 -11.01 3.03
CA ALA A 178 -4.12 -9.57 3.02
C ALA A 178 -5.61 -9.28 2.86
N VAL A 179 -6.03 -8.11 3.37
CA VAL A 179 -7.39 -7.57 3.30
C VAL A 179 -7.36 -6.06 3.02
N ASP A 180 -8.52 -5.49 2.69
CA ASP A 180 -8.72 -4.04 2.52
C ASP A 180 -8.00 -3.44 1.30
N PHE A 181 -8.39 -3.90 0.11
CA PHE A 181 -7.82 -3.46 -1.18
C PHE A 181 -8.43 -2.15 -1.71
N GLN A 182 -8.87 -1.25 -0.84
CA GLN A 182 -9.53 0.01 -1.21
C GLN A 182 -8.60 0.99 -1.95
N TYR A 183 -7.29 0.83 -1.81
CA TYR A 183 -6.28 1.71 -2.41
C TYR A 183 -5.33 1.00 -3.36
N VAL A 184 -5.71 -0.21 -3.80
CA VAL A 184 -4.95 -0.96 -4.79
C VAL A 184 -4.90 -0.23 -6.12
N GLY A 185 -3.72 -0.16 -6.72
CA GLY A 185 -3.51 0.56 -7.98
C GLY A 185 -2.07 0.48 -8.48
N GLY A 186 -1.76 1.25 -9.51
CA GLY A 186 -0.42 1.29 -10.09
C GLY A 186 0.61 1.93 -9.16
N GLY A 187 1.80 1.32 -9.08
CA GLY A 187 2.89 1.83 -8.25
C GLY A 187 4.17 1.04 -8.42
N ILE A 188 5.08 1.17 -7.46
CA ILE A 188 6.28 0.35 -7.34
C ILE A 188 6.28 -0.35 -5.98
N GLY A 189 6.73 -1.59 -5.94
CA GLY A 189 6.53 -2.45 -4.75
C GLY A 189 7.07 -1.89 -3.44
N VAL A 190 8.15 -1.11 -3.49
CA VAL A 190 8.74 -0.52 -2.27
C VAL A 190 7.88 0.54 -1.59
N GLN A 191 6.82 1.06 -2.24
CA GLN A 191 5.84 1.92 -1.58
C GLN A 191 5.07 1.15 -0.48
N ASP A 192 4.64 -0.08 -0.78
CA ASP A 192 4.02 -0.96 0.20
C ASP A 192 5.00 -1.42 1.28
N VAL A 193 6.25 -1.77 0.88
CA VAL A 193 7.29 -2.20 1.83
C VAL A 193 7.63 -1.09 2.82
N ALA A 194 7.84 0.15 2.35
CA ALA A 194 8.13 1.31 3.20
C ALA A 194 6.98 1.56 4.19
N TYR A 195 5.75 1.51 3.70
CA TYR A 195 4.58 1.71 4.55
C TYR A 195 4.39 0.58 5.56
N PHE A 196 4.59 -0.68 5.14
CA PHE A 196 4.49 -1.84 6.03
C PHE A 196 5.50 -1.75 7.17
N LEU A 197 6.80 -1.64 6.86
CA LEU A 197 7.86 -1.57 7.86
C LEU A 197 7.65 -0.39 8.82
N GLY A 198 7.34 0.80 8.30
CA GLY A 198 7.01 1.98 9.11
C GLY A 198 5.71 1.86 9.91
N SER A 199 4.86 0.86 9.63
CA SER A 199 3.62 0.61 10.38
C SER A 199 3.79 -0.34 11.55
N VAL A 200 4.86 -1.14 11.58
CA VAL A 200 4.97 -2.31 12.46
C VAL A 200 6.24 -2.32 13.30
N LEU A 201 7.34 -1.77 12.80
CA LEU A 201 8.62 -1.74 13.52
C LEU A 201 8.75 -0.48 14.37
N SER A 202 9.43 -0.63 15.50
CA SER A 202 9.89 0.52 16.29
C SER A 202 10.94 1.33 15.54
N GLU A 203 11.20 2.58 15.94
CA GLU A 203 12.28 3.39 15.36
C GLU A 203 13.64 2.68 15.45
N GLN A 204 13.93 2.06 16.59
CA GLN A 204 15.20 1.35 16.79
C GLN A 204 15.31 0.13 15.87
N ASP A 205 14.21 -0.64 15.69
CA ASP A 205 14.20 -1.79 14.79
C ASP A 205 14.30 -1.35 13.33
N LEU A 206 13.66 -0.23 12.95
CA LEU A 206 13.80 0.36 11.62
C LEU A 206 15.27 0.72 11.34
N LEU A 207 15.95 1.38 12.29
CA LEU A 207 17.37 1.77 12.13
C LEU A 207 18.30 0.57 12.04
N ASN A 208 17.98 -0.53 12.74
CA ASN A 208 18.86 -1.69 12.83
C ASN A 208 18.60 -2.75 11.76
N HIS A 209 17.35 -2.89 11.28
CA HIS A 209 16.91 -4.08 10.52
C HIS A 209 16.26 -3.76 9.16
N THR A 210 16.15 -2.47 8.77
CA THR A 210 15.54 -2.14 7.47
C THR A 210 16.27 -2.81 6.32
N GLU A 211 17.60 -2.81 6.30
CA GLU A 211 18.39 -3.43 5.22
C GLU A 211 18.17 -4.95 5.18
N ASP A 212 18.17 -5.63 6.32
CA ASP A 212 17.89 -7.09 6.38
C ASP A 212 16.49 -7.41 5.84
N CYS A 213 15.48 -6.57 6.16
CA CYS A 213 14.12 -6.70 5.65
C CYS A 213 14.06 -6.46 4.14
N LEU A 214 14.77 -5.46 3.62
CA LEU A 214 14.87 -5.17 2.19
C LEU A 214 15.59 -6.31 1.46
N ASP A 215 16.69 -6.83 1.98
CA ASP A 215 17.41 -7.96 1.40
C ASP A 215 16.50 -9.20 1.31
N TYR A 216 15.73 -9.45 2.36
CA TYR A 216 14.73 -10.53 2.34
C TYR A 216 13.67 -10.29 1.25
N TYR A 217 13.04 -9.10 1.23
CA TYR A 217 12.02 -8.75 0.26
C TYR A 217 12.53 -8.88 -1.17
N PHE A 218 13.71 -8.32 -1.49
CA PHE A 218 14.26 -8.35 -2.84
C PHE A 218 14.70 -9.74 -3.28
N ARG A 219 15.15 -10.59 -2.37
CA ARG A 219 15.42 -12.00 -2.65
C ARG A 219 14.13 -12.74 -3.05
N GLU A 220 13.05 -12.57 -2.28
CA GLU A 220 11.76 -13.19 -2.57
C GLU A 220 11.16 -12.61 -3.88
N LEU A 221 11.27 -11.31 -4.10
CA LEU A 221 10.84 -10.64 -5.32
C LEU A 221 11.57 -11.19 -6.55
N HIS A 222 12.89 -11.23 -6.50
CA HIS A 222 13.71 -11.76 -7.59
C HIS A 222 13.35 -13.22 -7.91
N SER A 223 13.20 -14.05 -6.87
CA SER A 223 12.78 -15.45 -7.03
C SER A 223 11.39 -15.58 -7.67
N ALA A 224 10.46 -14.68 -7.34
CA ALA A 224 9.13 -14.69 -7.94
C ALA A 224 9.13 -14.16 -9.39
N LEU A 225 9.89 -13.09 -9.67
CA LEU A 225 10.04 -12.49 -11.01
C LEU A 225 10.73 -13.43 -11.99
N SER A 226 11.73 -14.19 -11.55
CA SER A 226 12.48 -15.12 -12.42
C SER A 226 11.64 -16.22 -13.05
N LYS A 227 10.39 -16.39 -12.60
CA LYS A 227 9.43 -17.32 -13.22
C LYS A 227 8.77 -16.76 -14.49
N GLN A 228 8.94 -15.44 -14.77
CA GLN A 228 8.24 -14.76 -15.85
C GLN A 228 9.07 -13.70 -16.60
N LEU A 229 10.19 -13.26 -16.05
CA LEU A 229 11.07 -12.25 -16.66
C LEU A 229 12.48 -12.82 -16.90
N ALA A 230 13.22 -12.20 -17.83
CA ALA A 230 14.63 -12.48 -18.02
C ALA A 230 15.47 -12.05 -16.80
N PRO A 231 16.62 -12.72 -16.53
CA PRO A 231 17.46 -12.41 -15.38
C PRO A 231 17.86 -10.93 -15.28
N GLU A 232 18.25 -10.34 -16.40
CA GLU A 232 18.68 -8.93 -16.47
C GLU A 232 17.55 -7.98 -16.10
N GLU A 233 16.31 -8.31 -16.48
CA GLU A 233 15.14 -7.52 -16.12
C GLU A 233 14.77 -7.68 -14.65
N CYS A 234 14.87 -8.89 -14.09
CA CYS A 234 14.70 -9.12 -12.65
C CYS A 234 15.65 -8.27 -11.81
N GLU A 235 16.93 -8.23 -12.20
CA GLU A 235 17.94 -7.41 -11.55
C GLU A 235 17.64 -5.92 -11.69
N ALA A 236 17.23 -5.46 -12.89
CA ALA A 236 16.88 -4.08 -13.15
C ALA A 236 15.68 -3.61 -12.30
N VAL A 237 14.63 -4.42 -12.18
CA VAL A 237 13.48 -4.16 -11.28
C VAL A 237 13.95 -4.01 -9.83
N CYS A 238 14.68 -5.00 -9.32
CA CYS A 238 15.15 -5.02 -7.93
C CYS A 238 16.05 -3.82 -7.62
N ASN A 239 17.02 -3.51 -8.49
CA ASN A 239 17.94 -2.40 -8.32
C ASN A 239 17.21 -1.05 -8.37
N SER A 240 16.32 -0.86 -9.35
CA SER A 240 15.53 0.36 -9.48
C SER A 240 14.64 0.59 -8.24
N TRP A 241 13.93 -0.43 -7.79
CA TRP A 241 13.05 -0.28 -6.64
C TRP A 241 13.83 -0.07 -5.33
N ARG A 242 14.98 -0.74 -5.16
CA ARG A 242 15.82 -0.53 -3.98
C ARG A 242 16.30 0.92 -3.88
N GLN A 243 16.74 1.51 -4.98
CA GLN A 243 17.14 2.92 -5.03
C GLN A 243 15.99 3.87 -4.68
N LEU A 244 14.75 3.52 -5.06
CA LEU A 244 13.57 4.35 -4.83
C LEU A 244 12.90 4.13 -3.46
N TYR A 245 13.42 3.25 -2.62
CA TYR A 245 12.89 3.02 -1.27
C TYR A 245 12.89 4.29 -0.41
N CYS A 246 13.97 5.07 -0.47
CA CYS A 246 14.05 6.36 0.24
C CYS A 246 13.01 7.35 -0.29
N VAL A 247 12.74 7.39 -1.61
CA VAL A 247 11.73 8.26 -2.21
C VAL A 247 10.32 7.86 -1.78
N ALA A 248 10.03 6.56 -1.68
CA ALA A 248 8.75 6.06 -1.16
C ALA A 248 8.51 6.50 0.28
N ASN A 249 9.54 6.43 1.14
CA ASN A 249 9.48 6.94 2.51
C ASN A 249 9.29 8.45 2.56
N ALA A 250 10.00 9.21 1.73
CA ALA A 250 9.90 10.67 1.67
C ALA A 250 8.51 11.14 1.22
N ASP A 251 7.89 10.45 0.27
CA ASP A 251 6.52 10.74 -0.16
C ASP A 251 5.50 10.47 0.95
N PHE A 252 5.69 9.40 1.72
CA PHE A 252 4.85 9.14 2.90
C PHE A 252 5.09 10.18 4.01
N HIS A 253 6.35 10.57 4.24
CA HIS A 253 6.70 11.65 5.18
C HIS A 253 6.02 12.97 4.81
N ARG A 254 6.07 13.34 3.54
CA ARG A 254 5.34 14.50 3.01
C ARG A 254 3.86 14.49 3.40
N PHE A 255 3.19 13.35 3.21
CA PHE A 255 1.79 13.21 3.59
C PHE A 255 1.58 13.39 5.10
N LEU A 256 2.39 12.74 5.93
CA LEU A 256 2.30 12.85 7.39
C LEU A 256 2.51 14.30 7.86
N ALA A 257 3.50 14.99 7.32
CA ALA A 257 3.81 16.39 7.67
C ALA A 257 2.66 17.35 7.36
N GLY A 258 1.86 17.07 6.32
CA GLY A 258 0.68 17.86 6.01
C GLY A 258 -0.57 17.45 6.78
N TRP A 259 -0.68 16.15 7.14
CA TRP A 259 -1.85 15.61 7.82
C TRP A 259 -1.78 15.70 9.34
N SER A 260 -0.63 15.35 9.91
CA SER A 260 -0.39 15.31 11.36
C SER A 260 1.11 15.51 11.61
N PRO A 261 1.60 16.75 11.66
CA PRO A 261 3.04 17.05 11.73
C PRO A 261 3.76 16.44 12.95
N GLU A 262 3.01 16.17 14.02
CA GLU A 262 3.52 15.54 15.25
C GLU A 262 3.26 14.02 15.30
N HIS A 263 2.97 13.41 14.14
CA HIS A 263 2.68 11.99 14.11
C HIS A 263 3.90 11.16 14.52
N PHE A 264 3.73 10.18 15.43
CA PHE A 264 4.82 9.37 16.00
C PHE A 264 5.68 8.62 14.96
N LYS A 265 5.17 8.41 13.74
CA LYS A 265 5.93 7.81 12.63
C LYS A 265 6.92 8.78 11.98
N ILE A 266 6.85 10.09 12.27
CA ILE A 266 7.87 11.06 11.85
C ILE A 266 9.05 10.91 12.81
N ASN A 267 9.82 9.88 12.62
CA ASN A 267 10.95 9.48 13.42
C ASN A 267 12.28 9.72 12.69
N ARG A 268 13.39 9.46 13.36
CA ARG A 268 14.74 9.68 12.82
C ARG A 268 14.99 8.89 11.54
N MET A 269 14.52 7.63 11.47
CA MET A 269 14.70 6.81 10.26
C MET A 269 13.99 7.46 9.07
N LEU A 270 12.72 7.89 9.23
CA LEU A 270 11.97 8.53 8.16
C LEU A 270 12.60 9.86 7.71
N GLN A 271 13.20 10.61 8.64
CA GLN A 271 13.96 11.83 8.33
C GLN A 271 15.22 11.53 7.52
N GLN A 272 16.01 10.53 7.90
CA GLN A 272 17.20 10.09 7.15
C GLN A 272 16.85 9.63 5.73
N GLN A 273 15.78 8.85 5.57
CA GLN A 273 15.30 8.44 4.25
C GLN A 273 14.87 9.66 3.40
N THR A 274 14.27 10.66 4.02
CA THR A 274 13.89 11.89 3.33
C THR A 274 15.10 12.70 2.84
N GLU A 275 16.15 12.80 3.65
CA GLU A 275 17.42 13.43 3.26
C GLU A 275 18.07 12.72 2.07
N GLN A 276 18.11 11.40 2.09
CA GLN A 276 18.60 10.58 0.98
C GLN A 276 17.77 10.79 -0.29
N ALA A 277 16.44 10.84 -0.16
CA ALA A 277 15.54 11.07 -1.28
C ALA A 277 15.74 12.46 -1.90
N ILE A 278 15.91 13.52 -1.08
CA ILE A 278 16.20 14.86 -1.55
C ILE A 278 17.51 14.88 -2.34
N ALA A 279 18.56 14.25 -1.83
CA ALA A 279 19.85 14.15 -2.52
C ALA A 279 19.69 13.43 -3.87
N LEU A 280 18.93 12.32 -3.91
CA LEU A 280 18.70 11.55 -5.12
C LEU A 280 17.95 12.33 -6.21
N VAL A 281 16.88 13.06 -5.83
CA VAL A 281 16.06 13.79 -6.83
C VAL A 281 16.63 15.15 -7.20
N SER A 282 17.69 15.61 -6.53
CA SER A 282 18.42 16.85 -6.83
C SER A 282 19.59 16.63 -7.79
N ALA A 283 20.02 15.37 -7.98
CA ALA A 283 21.11 14.98 -8.87
C ALA A 283 20.64 14.87 -10.32
#